data_9f08ed3257327041ef39135eaa0c1d66
#
_entry.id   9f08ed3257327041ef39135eaa0c1d66
#
_cell.length_a   1.000
_cell.length_b   1.000
_cell.length_c   1.000
_cell.angle_alpha   90.00
_cell.angle_beta   90.00
_cell.angle_gamma   90.00
#
_symmetry.space_group_name_H-M   'P 1'
#
loop_
_entity.id
_entity.type
_entity.pdbx_description
1 polymer ?
#
loop_
_entity_poly.entity_id
_entity_poly.type
_entity_poly.pdbx_seq_one_letter_code
_entity_poly.pdbx_strand_id
1 'polypeptide(L)'
;MTRWENTSVYRALGTLSALPVRALSRLPLKAGKRRCGLSFSQWFLLLGIGAMLCVPHGAWNNLYAVLFALAALLVYWFGCAARKDAPRNIGDLGPAALGFLLMTVLCTLWAGNKAGNLRVALFFWTGFLLAYLTAAQFRTRTDRRAAAAALYITLLAVSLYGLWNYVTGAEASDVPIDGEMYRRLGATLEHGINCGEFLAMALPIALVWALTAPTKARRIALTVPLLLPCAAILLTYARTGWIMLALALVLLLWYKKKILLLPAAALGIGALFLLPESLQARFLSMLDFSNASASGRFVLWSECLAVWKDHWLLGIGLGPENFSAAYAPYATGLLDFQPPHSNMLYLEMFLSTGIVGGLLFCGFFFGIFVRLRRAVRARPEKRDRWEAQALIAALAGAALGGIPEYIWFYPRILFFWCALFGMALAVSDDN
;
A
#
# COMPACT_ATOMS: atom_id res chain seq x y z
N MET A 1 -19.70 -15.68 -12.40
CA MET A 1 -19.92 -14.25 -12.78
C MET A 1 -20.66 -13.56 -11.67
N THR A 2 -20.17 -12.41 -11.25
CA THR A 2 -20.84 -11.56 -10.26
C THR A 2 -22.01 -10.81 -10.92
N ARG A 3 -23.00 -10.33 -10.13
CA ARG A 3 -24.09 -9.50 -10.68
C ARG A 3 -23.57 -8.25 -11.42
N TRP A 4 -22.41 -7.73 -11.01
CA TRP A 4 -21.74 -6.58 -11.63
C TRP A 4 -21.29 -6.86 -13.07
N GLU A 5 -20.67 -8.00 -13.33
CA GLU A 5 -20.17 -8.38 -14.67
C GLU A 5 -21.29 -8.49 -15.72
N ASN A 6 -22.54 -8.67 -15.27
CA ASN A 6 -23.70 -8.75 -16.15
C ASN A 6 -24.32 -7.38 -16.48
N THR A 7 -23.81 -6.28 -15.89
CA THR A 7 -24.37 -4.95 -16.12
C THR A 7 -23.95 -4.34 -17.46
N SER A 8 -24.80 -3.45 -17.99
CA SER A 8 -24.47 -2.66 -19.17
C SER A 8 -23.25 -1.76 -18.95
N VAL A 9 -23.10 -1.22 -17.74
CA VAL A 9 -21.96 -0.38 -17.35
C VAL A 9 -20.65 -1.17 -17.43
N TYR A 10 -20.59 -2.38 -16.89
CA TYR A 10 -19.39 -3.23 -17.00
C TYR A 10 -19.01 -3.52 -18.45
N ARG A 11 -20.01 -3.84 -19.30
CA ARG A 11 -19.80 -4.07 -20.74
C ARG A 11 -19.30 -2.82 -21.46
N ALA A 12 -19.86 -1.66 -21.16
CA ALA A 12 -19.40 -0.37 -21.71
C ALA A 12 -17.95 -0.07 -21.31
N LEU A 13 -17.58 -0.28 -20.04
CA LEU A 13 -16.20 -0.14 -19.56
C LEU A 13 -15.23 -1.08 -20.29
N GLY A 14 -15.65 -2.32 -20.58
CA GLY A 14 -14.85 -3.26 -21.39
C GLY A 14 -14.66 -2.77 -22.83
N THR A 15 -15.69 -2.22 -23.44
CA THR A 15 -15.58 -1.62 -24.77
C THR A 15 -14.62 -0.42 -24.77
N LEU A 16 -14.75 0.49 -23.79
CA LEU A 16 -13.86 1.64 -23.63
C LEU A 16 -12.40 1.21 -23.42
N SER A 17 -12.16 0.20 -22.59
CA SER A 17 -10.83 -0.36 -22.36
C SER A 17 -10.20 -0.93 -23.63
N ALA A 18 -11.01 -1.48 -24.54
CA ALA A 18 -10.55 -2.08 -25.79
C ALA A 18 -10.29 -1.09 -26.92
N LEU A 19 -10.89 0.11 -26.89
CA LEU A 19 -10.79 1.09 -27.97
C LEU A 19 -9.34 1.46 -28.35
N PRO A 20 -8.44 1.82 -27.40
CA PRO A 20 -7.06 2.16 -27.75
C PRO A 20 -6.32 0.99 -28.39
N VAL A 21 -6.52 -0.23 -27.86
CA VAL A 21 -5.86 -1.44 -28.39
C VAL A 21 -6.35 -1.75 -29.81
N ARG A 22 -7.65 -1.60 -30.08
CA ARG A 22 -8.21 -1.78 -31.44
C ARG A 22 -7.64 -0.77 -32.43
N ALA A 23 -7.45 0.49 -32.02
CA ALA A 23 -6.81 1.50 -32.86
C ALA A 23 -5.35 1.14 -33.16
N LEU A 24 -4.58 0.79 -32.14
CA LEU A 24 -3.16 0.42 -32.27
C LEU A 24 -2.95 -0.89 -33.04
N SER A 25 -3.90 -1.85 -33.01
CA SER A 25 -3.79 -3.12 -33.73
C SER A 25 -3.82 -2.98 -35.25
N ARG A 26 -4.17 -1.80 -35.76
CA ARG A 26 -4.07 -1.46 -37.19
C ARG A 26 -2.64 -1.17 -37.63
N LEU A 27 -1.72 -0.92 -36.70
CA LEU A 27 -0.31 -0.70 -36.95
C LEU A 27 0.44 -2.03 -37.16
N PRO A 28 1.50 -2.09 -37.93
CA PRO A 28 2.30 -3.31 -38.16
C PRO A 28 3.23 -3.60 -36.97
N LEU A 29 2.65 -3.82 -35.81
CA LEU A 29 3.36 -4.08 -34.55
C LEU A 29 3.81 -5.54 -34.46
N LYS A 30 5.03 -5.77 -33.97
CA LYS A 30 5.56 -7.11 -33.68
C LYS A 30 5.63 -7.31 -32.16
N ALA A 31 5.13 -8.45 -31.71
CA ALA A 31 5.26 -8.85 -30.31
C ALA A 31 6.74 -9.10 -29.96
N GLY A 32 7.24 -8.43 -28.93
CA GLY A 32 8.57 -8.67 -28.40
C GLY A 32 8.68 -10.05 -27.73
N LYS A 33 9.88 -10.61 -27.74
CA LYS A 33 10.16 -11.88 -27.03
C LYS A 33 10.06 -11.69 -25.51
N ARG A 34 9.53 -12.68 -24.82
CA ARG A 34 9.58 -12.73 -23.33
C ARG A 34 11.02 -12.95 -22.87
N ARG A 35 11.51 -12.15 -21.92
CA ARG A 35 12.82 -12.32 -21.28
C ARG A 35 12.61 -12.72 -19.83
N CYS A 36 13.30 -13.75 -19.38
CA CYS A 36 13.11 -14.31 -18.04
C CYS A 36 11.63 -14.59 -17.71
N GLY A 37 10.85 -15.03 -18.71
CA GLY A 37 9.41 -15.32 -18.55
C GLY A 37 8.48 -14.12 -18.58
N LEU A 38 8.99 -12.86 -18.57
CA LEU A 38 8.20 -11.63 -18.56
C LEU A 38 8.21 -10.92 -19.94
N SER A 39 7.11 -10.24 -20.27
CA SER A 39 7.01 -9.32 -21.39
C SER A 39 7.69 -7.98 -21.06
N PHE A 40 7.98 -7.19 -22.11
CA PHE A 40 8.54 -5.85 -21.91
C PHE A 40 7.66 -4.96 -21.02
N SER A 41 6.33 -5.00 -21.21
CA SER A 41 5.40 -4.21 -20.40
C SER A 41 5.42 -4.60 -18.92
N GLN A 42 5.60 -5.88 -18.60
CA GLN A 42 5.74 -6.36 -17.21
C GLN A 42 7.06 -5.88 -16.60
N TRP A 43 8.18 -5.98 -17.33
CA TRP A 43 9.46 -5.44 -16.90
C TRP A 43 9.40 -3.93 -16.64
N PHE A 44 8.80 -3.19 -17.60
CA PHE A 44 8.65 -1.74 -17.48
C PHE A 44 7.88 -1.37 -16.20
N LEU A 45 6.75 -2.06 -15.92
CA LEU A 45 5.95 -1.81 -14.74
C LEU A 45 6.71 -2.13 -13.43
N LEU A 46 7.41 -3.28 -13.37
CA LEU A 46 8.18 -3.66 -12.17
C LEU A 46 9.34 -2.72 -11.90
N LEU A 47 10.09 -2.34 -12.93
CA LEU A 47 11.21 -1.41 -12.80
C LEU A 47 10.73 -0.02 -12.34
N GLY A 48 9.62 0.46 -12.87
CA GLY A 48 9.08 1.75 -12.47
C GLY A 48 8.54 1.76 -11.04
N ILE A 49 7.82 0.71 -10.61
CA ILE A 49 7.38 0.59 -9.20
C ILE A 49 8.60 0.46 -8.28
N GLY A 50 9.62 -0.31 -8.69
CA GLY A 50 10.88 -0.41 -7.94
C GLY A 50 11.60 0.94 -7.85
N ALA A 51 11.73 1.68 -8.96
CA ALA A 51 12.35 3.00 -8.98
C ALA A 51 11.60 3.99 -8.09
N MET A 52 10.26 3.99 -8.13
CA MET A 52 9.41 4.82 -7.29
C MET A 52 9.70 4.62 -5.80
N LEU A 53 10.06 3.41 -5.39
CA LEU A 53 10.36 3.08 -3.99
C LEU A 53 11.85 3.27 -3.65
N CYS A 54 12.76 3.10 -4.60
CA CYS A 54 14.20 3.16 -4.39
C CYS A 54 14.81 4.54 -4.56
N VAL A 55 14.17 5.46 -5.31
CA VAL A 55 14.69 6.82 -5.49
C VAL A 55 14.56 7.60 -4.18
N PRO A 56 15.64 8.21 -3.66
CA PRO A 56 15.60 9.03 -2.45
C PRO A 56 14.57 10.15 -2.53
N HIS A 57 13.95 10.50 -1.39
CA HIS A 57 12.89 11.51 -1.32
C HIS A 57 13.32 12.86 -1.94
N GLY A 58 14.50 13.34 -1.64
CA GLY A 58 14.99 14.62 -2.17
C GLY A 58 15.15 14.69 -3.69
N ALA A 59 15.24 13.53 -4.37
CA ALA A 59 15.28 13.42 -5.84
C ALA A 59 13.94 13.02 -6.46
N TRP A 60 12.89 12.82 -5.64
CA TRP A 60 11.59 12.34 -6.09
C TRP A 60 10.56 13.45 -6.19
N ASN A 61 9.78 13.42 -7.28
CA ASN A 61 8.54 14.18 -7.42
C ASN A 61 7.39 13.23 -7.75
N ASN A 62 6.27 13.35 -7.04
CA ASN A 62 5.11 12.48 -7.24
C ASN A 62 4.51 12.57 -8.67
N LEU A 63 4.77 13.66 -9.40
CA LEU A 63 4.40 13.78 -10.81
C LEU A 63 5.11 12.74 -11.68
N TYR A 64 6.32 12.30 -11.30
CA TYR A 64 7.02 11.21 -12.01
C TYR A 64 6.22 9.92 -11.98
N ALA A 65 5.54 9.61 -10.86
CA ALA A 65 4.66 8.43 -10.77
C ALA A 65 3.45 8.55 -11.71
N VAL A 66 2.88 9.75 -11.85
CA VAL A 66 1.76 10.01 -12.78
C VAL A 66 2.21 9.75 -14.22
N LEU A 67 3.32 10.37 -14.63
CA LEU A 67 3.87 10.22 -15.98
C LEU A 67 4.26 8.76 -16.25
N PHE A 68 4.88 8.10 -15.27
CA PHE A 68 5.22 6.69 -15.35
C PHE A 68 3.98 5.79 -15.52
N ALA A 69 2.92 6.01 -14.74
CA ALA A 69 1.71 5.20 -14.84
C ALA A 69 1.02 5.36 -16.20
N LEU A 70 1.00 6.58 -16.76
CA LEU A 70 0.50 6.83 -18.11
C LEU A 70 1.38 6.16 -19.18
N ALA A 71 2.70 6.27 -19.07
CA ALA A 71 3.63 5.57 -19.96
C ALA A 71 3.46 4.04 -19.87
N ALA A 72 3.31 3.49 -18.66
CA ALA A 72 3.06 2.06 -18.44
C ALA A 72 1.74 1.59 -19.07
N LEU A 73 0.70 2.43 -19.03
CA LEU A 73 -0.57 2.15 -19.70
C LEU A 73 -0.39 2.09 -21.22
N LEU A 74 0.32 3.05 -21.80
CA LEU A 74 0.63 3.05 -23.24
C LEU A 74 1.42 1.80 -23.63
N VAL A 75 2.49 1.48 -22.89
CA VAL A 75 3.31 0.28 -23.12
C VAL A 75 2.47 -1.00 -23.02
N TYR A 76 1.54 -1.06 -22.07
CA TYR A 76 0.61 -2.18 -21.91
C TYR A 76 -0.32 -2.30 -23.13
N TRP A 77 -0.92 -1.20 -23.62
CA TRP A 77 -1.79 -1.20 -24.79
C TRP A 77 -1.06 -1.60 -26.06
N PHE A 78 0.16 -1.07 -26.28
CA PHE A 78 1.02 -1.50 -27.40
C PHE A 78 1.35 -3.00 -27.31
N GLY A 79 1.63 -3.50 -26.10
CA GLY A 79 1.86 -4.93 -25.88
C GLY A 79 0.63 -5.79 -26.20
N CYS A 80 -0.57 -5.38 -25.83
CA CYS A 80 -1.82 -6.06 -26.17
C CYS A 80 -2.07 -6.02 -27.69
N ALA A 81 -1.91 -4.86 -28.33
CA ALA A 81 -2.10 -4.71 -29.76
C ALA A 81 -1.12 -5.59 -30.58
N ALA A 82 0.16 -5.62 -30.19
CA ALA A 82 1.18 -6.44 -30.85
C ALA A 82 0.91 -7.95 -30.73
N ARG A 83 0.30 -8.41 -29.62
CA ARG A 83 -0.09 -9.81 -29.42
C ARG A 83 -1.50 -10.13 -29.92
N LYS A 84 -2.25 -9.12 -30.35
CA LYS A 84 -3.68 -9.19 -30.69
C LYS A 84 -4.55 -9.71 -29.51
N ASP A 85 -4.13 -9.38 -28.30
CA ASP A 85 -4.85 -9.72 -27.06
C ASP A 85 -5.84 -8.61 -26.72
N ALA A 86 -7.01 -8.97 -26.15
CA ALA A 86 -7.90 -8.01 -25.53
C ALA A 86 -7.30 -7.48 -24.22
N PRO A 87 -7.33 -6.15 -23.96
CA PRO A 87 -6.92 -5.64 -22.67
C PRO A 87 -7.92 -6.06 -21.59
N ARG A 88 -7.46 -6.04 -20.34
CA ARG A 88 -8.33 -6.26 -19.19
C ARG A 88 -9.44 -5.21 -19.13
N ASN A 89 -10.65 -5.59 -18.72
CA ASN A 89 -11.72 -4.63 -18.46
C ASN A 89 -11.39 -3.82 -17.19
N ILE A 90 -11.43 -2.49 -17.28
CA ILE A 90 -11.24 -1.62 -16.11
C ILE A 90 -12.31 -1.84 -15.04
N GLY A 91 -13.50 -2.32 -15.44
CA GLY A 91 -14.58 -2.73 -14.55
C GLY A 91 -14.21 -3.80 -13.54
N ASP A 92 -13.11 -4.56 -13.77
CA ASP A 92 -12.60 -5.59 -12.84
C ASP A 92 -12.05 -5.01 -11.53
N LEU A 93 -11.75 -3.69 -11.49
CA LEU A 93 -11.47 -2.99 -10.24
C LEU A 93 -12.66 -3.05 -9.27
N GLY A 94 -13.86 -3.19 -9.81
CA GLY A 94 -15.10 -3.31 -9.07
C GLY A 94 -15.85 -1.97 -8.90
N PRO A 95 -17.18 -2.03 -8.71
CA PRO A 95 -18.02 -0.84 -8.69
C PRO A 95 -17.68 0.10 -7.51
N ALA A 96 -17.33 -0.44 -6.35
CA ALA A 96 -16.98 0.37 -5.19
C ALA A 96 -15.68 1.18 -5.42
N ALA A 97 -14.66 0.58 -6.03
CA ALA A 97 -13.41 1.27 -6.36
C ALA A 97 -13.63 2.36 -7.42
N LEU A 98 -14.38 2.05 -8.47
CA LEU A 98 -14.70 3.02 -9.53
C LEU A 98 -15.60 4.16 -9.02
N GLY A 99 -16.59 3.84 -8.18
CA GLY A 99 -17.43 4.83 -7.53
C GLY A 99 -16.64 5.73 -6.58
N PHE A 100 -15.70 5.17 -5.81
CA PHE A 100 -14.81 5.97 -4.97
C PHE A 100 -13.95 6.92 -5.80
N LEU A 101 -13.33 6.44 -6.88
CA LEU A 101 -12.57 7.30 -7.79
C LEU A 101 -13.42 8.43 -8.37
N LEU A 102 -14.66 8.16 -8.77
CA LEU A 102 -15.58 9.19 -9.21
C LEU A 102 -15.83 10.21 -8.10
N MET A 103 -16.07 9.77 -6.86
CA MET A 103 -16.27 10.66 -5.71
C MET A 103 -15.06 11.56 -5.46
N THR A 104 -13.82 11.08 -5.61
CA THR A 104 -12.62 11.91 -5.43
C THR A 104 -12.59 13.13 -6.38
N VAL A 105 -13.14 12.99 -7.59
CA VAL A 105 -13.27 14.09 -8.55
C VAL A 105 -14.50 14.96 -8.24
N LEU A 106 -15.65 14.35 -7.93
CA LEU A 106 -16.87 15.07 -7.61
C LEU A 106 -16.71 16.00 -6.41
N CYS A 107 -15.90 15.62 -5.42
CA CYS A 107 -15.56 16.46 -4.27
C CYS A 107 -15.01 17.84 -4.68
N THR A 108 -14.40 17.96 -5.87
CA THR A 108 -13.91 19.25 -6.38
C THR A 108 -15.02 20.30 -6.54
N LEU A 109 -16.28 19.87 -6.72
CA LEU A 109 -17.41 20.79 -6.91
C LEU A 109 -17.66 21.67 -5.66
N TRP A 110 -17.41 21.12 -4.46
CA TRP A 110 -17.66 21.80 -3.19
C TRP A 110 -16.41 22.02 -2.34
N ALA A 111 -15.26 21.47 -2.73
CA ALA A 111 -13.99 21.69 -2.03
C ALA A 111 -13.62 23.17 -2.06
N GLY A 112 -13.15 23.69 -0.92
CA GLY A 112 -12.67 25.07 -0.79
C GLY A 112 -11.43 25.32 -1.67
N ASN A 113 -10.45 24.42 -1.61
CA ASN A 113 -9.29 24.41 -2.52
C ASN A 113 -9.48 23.35 -3.59
N LYS A 114 -10.04 23.73 -4.74
CA LYS A 114 -10.30 22.84 -5.88
C LYS A 114 -9.02 22.27 -6.49
N ALA A 115 -7.96 23.06 -6.59
CA ALA A 115 -6.67 22.64 -7.14
C ALA A 115 -6.01 21.59 -6.24
N GLY A 116 -6.02 21.79 -4.92
CA GLY A 116 -5.55 20.82 -3.92
C GLY A 116 -6.32 19.51 -4.01
N ASN A 117 -7.67 19.58 -4.10
CA ASN A 117 -8.50 18.39 -4.27
C ASN A 117 -8.15 17.61 -5.56
N LEU A 118 -8.03 18.28 -6.70
CA LEU A 118 -7.70 17.62 -7.98
C LEU A 118 -6.30 16.99 -7.95
N ARG A 119 -5.34 17.64 -7.28
CA ARG A 119 -3.99 17.09 -7.11
C ARG A 119 -4.03 15.75 -6.35
N VAL A 120 -4.77 15.68 -5.23
CA VAL A 120 -4.89 14.45 -4.45
C VAL A 120 -5.74 13.41 -5.19
N ALA A 121 -6.83 13.81 -5.84
CA ALA A 121 -7.62 12.94 -6.71
C ALA A 121 -6.74 12.30 -7.80
N LEU A 122 -5.85 13.06 -8.45
CA LEU A 122 -4.90 12.55 -9.44
C LEU A 122 -3.99 11.46 -8.86
N PHE A 123 -3.56 11.57 -7.59
CA PHE A 123 -2.79 10.51 -6.95
C PHE A 123 -3.62 9.25 -6.72
N PHE A 124 -4.88 9.36 -6.31
CA PHE A 124 -5.77 8.19 -6.24
C PHE A 124 -5.94 7.53 -7.60
N TRP A 125 -6.21 8.30 -8.65
CA TRP A 125 -6.35 7.78 -10.02
C TRP A 125 -5.07 7.10 -10.51
N THR A 126 -3.91 7.68 -10.22
CA THR A 126 -2.59 7.08 -10.51
C THR A 126 -2.40 5.76 -9.79
N GLY A 127 -2.69 5.70 -8.49
CA GLY A 127 -2.63 4.47 -7.71
C GLY A 127 -3.52 3.37 -8.27
N PHE A 128 -4.79 3.69 -8.57
CA PHE A 128 -5.72 2.71 -9.13
C PHE A 128 -5.38 2.32 -10.58
N LEU A 129 -4.74 3.20 -11.35
CA LEU A 129 -4.15 2.84 -12.65
C LEU A 129 -3.03 1.81 -12.48
N LEU A 130 -2.15 1.99 -11.50
CA LEU A 130 -1.14 0.99 -11.15
C LEU A 130 -1.77 -0.33 -10.68
N ALA A 131 -2.85 -0.28 -9.91
CA ALA A 131 -3.62 -1.45 -9.52
C ALA A 131 -4.19 -2.20 -10.73
N TYR A 132 -4.81 -1.47 -11.65
CA TYR A 132 -5.32 -2.01 -12.91
C TYR A 132 -4.22 -2.68 -13.74
N LEU A 133 -3.08 -1.99 -13.95
CA LEU A 133 -1.96 -2.50 -14.71
C LEU A 133 -1.33 -3.73 -14.07
N THR A 134 -1.22 -3.75 -12.74
CA THR A 134 -0.72 -4.91 -12.00
C THR A 134 -1.67 -6.10 -12.15
N ALA A 135 -2.96 -5.88 -11.95
CA ALA A 135 -3.98 -6.93 -12.13
C ALA A 135 -4.04 -7.46 -13.56
N ALA A 136 -3.83 -6.60 -14.55
CA ALA A 136 -3.88 -6.97 -15.97
C ALA A 136 -2.68 -7.79 -16.42
N GLN A 137 -1.51 -7.56 -15.84
CA GLN A 137 -0.24 -8.09 -16.36
C GLN A 137 0.31 -9.29 -15.58
N PHE A 138 -0.07 -9.47 -14.29
CA PHE A 138 0.46 -10.56 -13.46
C PHE A 138 -0.57 -11.66 -13.19
N ARG A 139 -1.21 -12.15 -14.27
CA ARG A 139 -2.29 -13.16 -14.18
C ARG A 139 -1.78 -14.55 -13.83
N THR A 140 -0.62 -14.95 -14.39
CA THR A 140 -0.08 -16.29 -14.14
C THR A 140 0.74 -16.34 -12.86
N ARG A 141 0.83 -17.52 -12.27
CA ARG A 141 1.67 -17.75 -11.09
C ARG A 141 3.14 -17.42 -11.34
N THR A 142 3.64 -17.69 -12.55
CA THR A 142 5.03 -17.36 -12.94
C THR A 142 5.25 -15.84 -12.93
N ASP A 143 4.31 -15.08 -13.52
CA ASP A 143 4.38 -13.62 -13.54
C ASP A 143 4.37 -13.05 -12.12
N ARG A 144 3.49 -13.56 -11.24
CA ARG A 144 3.39 -13.11 -9.84
C ARG A 144 4.65 -13.46 -9.02
N ARG A 145 5.27 -14.62 -9.30
CA ARG A 145 6.56 -14.98 -8.66
C ARG A 145 7.68 -14.05 -9.08
N ALA A 146 7.70 -13.63 -10.33
CA ALA A 146 8.67 -12.65 -10.81
C ALA A 146 8.42 -11.26 -10.18
N ALA A 147 7.16 -10.84 -10.01
CA ALA A 147 6.81 -9.63 -9.29
C ALA A 147 7.24 -9.70 -7.81
N ALA A 148 7.05 -10.82 -7.14
CA ALA A 148 7.51 -11.03 -5.77
C ALA A 148 9.04 -11.00 -5.66
N ALA A 149 9.76 -11.51 -6.68
CA ALA A 149 11.22 -11.40 -6.76
C ALA A 149 11.69 -9.94 -6.93
N ALA A 150 11.01 -9.18 -7.78
CA ALA A 150 11.28 -7.76 -7.95
C ALA A 150 11.02 -6.98 -6.64
N LEU A 151 9.91 -7.27 -5.95
CA LEU A 151 9.61 -6.69 -4.64
C LEU A 151 10.68 -7.04 -3.60
N TYR A 152 11.16 -8.29 -3.60
CA TYR A 152 12.24 -8.74 -2.71
C TYR A 152 13.54 -7.92 -2.94
N ILE A 153 13.93 -7.72 -4.20
CA ILE A 153 15.10 -6.90 -4.56
C ILE A 153 14.89 -5.44 -4.13
N THR A 154 13.73 -4.87 -4.42
CA THR A 154 13.38 -3.51 -3.99
C THR A 154 13.42 -3.35 -2.48
N LEU A 155 12.87 -4.32 -1.74
CA LEU A 155 12.88 -4.35 -0.28
C LEU A 155 14.31 -4.33 0.28
N LEU A 156 15.19 -5.16 -0.28
CA LEU A 156 16.60 -5.19 0.15
C LEU A 156 17.33 -3.90 -0.20
N ALA A 157 17.10 -3.34 -1.40
CA ALA A 157 17.73 -2.09 -1.83
C ALA A 157 17.34 -0.91 -0.93
N VAL A 158 16.03 -0.75 -0.63
CA VAL A 158 15.55 0.29 0.30
C VAL A 158 16.11 0.10 1.69
N SER A 159 16.15 -1.15 2.18
CA SER A 159 16.69 -1.46 3.52
C SER A 159 18.20 -1.18 3.62
N LEU A 160 18.97 -1.58 2.61
CA LEU A 160 20.42 -1.32 2.57
C LEU A 160 20.71 0.18 2.53
N TYR A 161 20.01 0.92 1.67
CA TYR A 161 20.14 2.38 1.59
C TYR A 161 19.80 3.05 2.94
N GLY A 162 18.70 2.63 3.56
CA GLY A 162 18.29 3.16 4.86
C GLY A 162 19.29 2.84 5.97
N LEU A 163 19.80 1.60 6.04
CA LEU A 163 20.83 1.21 7.02
C LEU A 163 22.14 1.96 6.78
N TRP A 164 22.53 2.15 5.53
CA TRP A 164 23.70 2.94 5.18
C TRP A 164 23.58 4.40 5.67
N ASN A 165 22.46 5.07 5.35
CA ASN A 165 22.21 6.43 5.80
C ASN A 165 22.11 6.55 7.33
N TYR A 166 21.52 5.53 7.98
CA TYR A 166 21.46 5.49 9.44
C TYR A 166 22.83 5.44 10.08
N VAL A 167 23.75 4.62 9.55
CA VAL A 167 25.13 4.48 10.06
C VAL A 167 25.98 5.71 9.75
N THR A 168 25.88 6.24 8.52
CA THR A 168 26.66 7.41 8.08
C THR A 168 26.12 8.75 8.56
N GLY A 169 24.86 8.80 8.97
CA GLY A 169 24.19 10.05 9.35
C GLY A 169 23.80 10.95 8.18
N ALA A 170 23.81 10.45 6.95
CA ALA A 170 23.62 11.28 5.75
C ALA A 170 22.20 11.87 5.62
N GLU A 171 21.17 11.17 6.04
CA GLU A 171 19.77 11.62 6.03
C GLU A 171 19.11 11.14 7.34
N ALA A 172 19.23 11.93 8.40
CA ALA A 172 18.64 11.61 9.69
C ALA A 172 17.40 12.46 9.94
N SER A 173 16.29 11.84 10.27
CA SER A 173 15.23 12.44 11.04
C SER A 173 15.35 11.94 12.48
N ASP A 174 15.06 12.80 13.46
CA ASP A 174 15.12 12.43 14.85
C ASP A 174 13.70 12.28 15.43
N VAL A 175 13.58 11.46 16.47
CA VAL A 175 12.32 11.29 17.19
C VAL A 175 12.58 11.45 18.68
N PRO A 176 11.79 12.25 19.41
CA PRO A 176 11.90 12.33 20.86
C PRO A 176 11.33 11.06 21.50
N ILE A 177 12.08 10.48 22.43
CA ILE A 177 11.68 9.35 23.27
C ILE A 177 12.20 9.64 24.67
N ASP A 178 11.29 9.77 25.64
CA ASP A 178 11.62 10.05 27.04
C ASP A 178 12.55 11.28 27.25
N GLY A 179 12.38 12.31 26.43
CA GLY A 179 13.15 13.56 26.48
C GLY A 179 14.47 13.53 25.71
N GLU A 180 14.89 12.41 25.20
CA GLU A 180 16.08 12.26 24.36
C GLU A 180 15.72 12.16 22.87
N MET A 181 16.61 12.66 21.99
CA MET A 181 16.44 12.60 20.55
C MET A 181 17.14 11.38 19.95
N TYR A 182 16.38 10.50 19.33
CA TYR A 182 16.93 9.30 18.67
C TYR A 182 16.80 9.41 17.16
N ARG A 183 17.88 9.03 16.49
CA ARG A 183 17.94 8.96 15.03
C ARG A 183 16.96 7.90 14.51
N ARG A 184 16.19 8.27 13.48
CA ARG A 184 15.25 7.38 12.79
C ARG A 184 15.71 7.04 11.39
N LEU A 185 15.45 5.79 10.97
CA LEU A 185 15.67 5.35 9.61
C LEU A 185 14.43 5.71 8.75
N GLY A 186 14.61 6.64 7.79
CA GLY A 186 13.58 7.01 6.79
C GLY A 186 13.81 6.32 5.43
N ALA A 187 15.03 5.86 5.19
CA ALA A 187 15.49 5.32 3.90
C ALA A 187 15.16 6.29 2.73
N THR A 188 14.69 5.74 1.62
CA THR A 188 14.28 6.51 0.43
C THR A 188 12.93 7.21 0.58
N LEU A 189 12.18 6.95 1.68
CA LEU A 189 10.76 7.29 1.83
C LEU A 189 10.51 8.46 2.80
N GLU A 190 11.49 9.35 2.99
CA GLU A 190 11.42 10.59 3.76
C GLU A 190 11.38 10.34 5.28
N HIS A 191 10.30 9.74 5.79
CA HIS A 191 10.08 9.54 7.21
C HIS A 191 10.12 8.06 7.61
N GLY A 192 10.54 7.79 8.84
CA GLY A 192 10.53 6.44 9.41
C GLY A 192 9.14 5.80 9.41
N ILE A 193 8.05 6.57 9.51
CA ILE A 193 6.68 6.05 9.44
C ILE A 193 6.43 5.44 8.05
N ASN A 194 6.66 6.19 6.98
CA ASN A 194 6.46 5.74 5.60
C ASN A 194 7.34 4.52 5.27
N CYS A 195 8.60 4.55 5.73
CA CYS A 195 9.52 3.42 5.57
C CYS A 195 9.01 2.18 6.33
N GLY A 196 8.57 2.34 7.57
CA GLY A 196 8.00 1.27 8.39
C GLY A 196 6.76 0.63 7.75
N GLU A 197 5.86 1.43 7.19
CA GLU A 197 4.66 0.98 6.48
C GLU A 197 5.01 0.18 5.21
N PHE A 198 5.94 0.68 4.39
CA PHE A 198 6.44 -0.06 3.23
C PHE A 198 7.04 -1.39 3.63
N LEU A 199 7.98 -1.40 4.60
CA LEU A 199 8.64 -2.62 5.06
C LEU A 199 7.64 -3.62 5.63
N ALA A 200 6.66 -3.15 6.42
CA ALA A 200 5.63 -4.00 7.01
C ALA A 200 4.71 -4.68 5.97
N MET A 201 4.41 -4.00 4.87
CA MET A 201 3.63 -4.59 3.78
C MET A 201 4.46 -5.49 2.86
N ALA A 202 5.72 -5.14 2.59
CA ALA A 202 6.57 -5.87 1.65
C ALA A 202 7.17 -7.16 2.25
N LEU A 203 7.59 -7.12 3.52
CA LEU A 203 8.29 -8.21 4.19
C LEU A 203 7.50 -9.54 4.23
N PRO A 204 6.19 -9.57 4.57
CA PRO A 204 5.41 -10.81 4.57
C PRO A 204 5.36 -11.49 3.20
N ILE A 205 5.27 -10.71 2.13
CA ILE A 205 5.24 -11.22 0.74
C ILE A 205 6.61 -11.78 0.36
N ALA A 206 7.67 -11.03 0.63
CA ALA A 206 9.05 -11.45 0.39
C ALA A 206 9.42 -12.72 1.18
N LEU A 207 9.00 -12.82 2.44
CA LEU A 207 9.20 -13.98 3.30
C LEU A 207 8.52 -15.22 2.73
N VAL A 208 7.25 -15.11 2.35
CA VAL A 208 6.52 -16.24 1.76
C VAL A 208 7.15 -16.66 0.44
N TRP A 209 7.55 -15.72 -0.40
CA TRP A 209 8.25 -16.01 -1.66
C TRP A 209 9.57 -16.77 -1.41
N ALA A 210 10.39 -16.33 -0.46
CA ALA A 210 11.64 -16.98 -0.07
C ALA A 210 11.41 -18.40 0.47
N LEU A 211 10.43 -18.58 1.37
CA LEU A 211 10.08 -19.87 1.96
C LEU A 211 9.49 -20.87 0.94
N THR A 212 8.95 -20.40 -0.18
CA THR A 212 8.43 -21.26 -1.27
C THR A 212 9.47 -21.65 -2.30
N ALA A 213 10.73 -21.26 -2.13
CA ALA A 213 11.83 -21.68 -3.00
C ALA A 213 11.98 -23.22 -3.02
N PRO A 214 12.43 -23.80 -4.16
CA PRO A 214 12.36 -25.27 -4.36
C PRO A 214 13.28 -26.06 -3.43
N THR A 215 14.45 -25.56 -3.12
CA THR A 215 15.46 -26.27 -2.29
C THR A 215 15.67 -25.62 -0.94
N LYS A 216 16.05 -26.40 0.08
CA LYS A 216 16.37 -25.91 1.43
C LYS A 216 17.49 -24.86 1.40
N ALA A 217 18.54 -25.08 0.62
CA ALA A 217 19.63 -24.13 0.47
C ALA A 217 19.16 -22.78 -0.09
N ARG A 218 18.32 -22.77 -1.13
CA ARG A 218 17.74 -21.55 -1.68
C ARG A 218 16.81 -20.85 -0.69
N ARG A 219 16.02 -21.60 0.10
CA ARG A 219 15.19 -20.99 1.16
C ARG A 219 16.03 -20.24 2.17
N ILE A 220 17.12 -20.86 2.65
CA ILE A 220 18.04 -20.22 3.60
C ILE A 220 18.68 -19.00 2.95
N ALA A 221 19.24 -19.14 1.74
CA ALA A 221 19.90 -18.06 1.01
C ALA A 221 18.98 -16.84 0.75
N LEU A 222 17.68 -17.06 0.57
CA LEU A 222 16.70 -15.98 0.37
C LEU A 222 16.10 -15.47 1.68
N THR A 223 16.07 -16.25 2.75
CA THR A 223 15.49 -15.81 4.03
C THR A 223 16.50 -15.04 4.87
N VAL A 224 17.78 -15.41 4.85
CA VAL A 224 18.83 -14.72 5.63
C VAL A 224 18.95 -13.23 5.30
N PRO A 225 18.96 -12.78 4.02
CA PRO A 225 19.00 -11.35 3.71
C PRO A 225 17.80 -10.55 4.22
N LEU A 226 16.66 -11.19 4.53
CA LEU A 226 15.50 -10.53 5.11
C LEU A 226 15.75 -10.04 6.55
N LEU A 227 16.84 -10.41 7.18
CA LEU A 227 17.28 -9.80 8.43
C LEU A 227 17.59 -8.30 8.26
N LEU A 228 18.00 -7.85 7.06
CA LEU A 228 18.23 -6.43 6.77
C LEU A 228 16.94 -5.60 6.90
N PRO A 229 15.83 -5.91 6.21
CA PRO A 229 14.57 -5.20 6.41
C PRO A 229 13.98 -5.40 7.83
N CYS A 230 14.27 -6.51 8.52
CA CYS A 230 13.89 -6.68 9.92
C CYS A 230 14.64 -5.69 10.82
N ALA A 231 15.96 -5.51 10.63
CA ALA A 231 16.74 -4.49 11.35
C ALA A 231 16.27 -3.07 10.96
N ALA A 232 16.08 -2.82 9.66
CA ALA A 232 15.63 -1.52 9.17
C ALA A 232 14.28 -1.09 9.78
N ILE A 233 13.28 -1.98 9.85
CA ILE A 233 11.97 -1.63 10.41
C ILE A 233 12.05 -1.31 11.92
N LEU A 234 12.91 -1.98 12.67
CA LEU A 234 13.13 -1.64 14.09
C LEU A 234 13.70 -0.21 14.22
N LEU A 235 14.71 0.12 13.41
CA LEU A 235 15.38 1.43 13.42
C LEU A 235 14.52 2.56 12.83
N THR A 236 13.35 2.26 12.24
CA THR A 236 12.38 3.30 11.89
C THR A 236 11.73 3.94 13.12
N TYR A 237 11.75 3.30 14.27
CA TYR A 237 10.98 3.70 15.48
C TYR A 237 9.48 3.94 15.20
N ALA A 238 8.96 3.39 14.09
CA ALA A 238 7.57 3.54 13.67
C ALA A 238 6.67 2.47 14.31
N ARG A 239 6.01 2.82 15.41
CA ARG A 239 5.09 1.93 16.15
C ARG A 239 4.04 1.30 15.23
N THR A 240 3.47 2.10 14.31
CA THR A 240 2.50 1.63 13.32
C THR A 240 3.07 0.53 12.44
N GLY A 241 4.29 0.70 11.89
CA GLY A 241 4.96 -0.32 11.08
C GLY A 241 5.20 -1.62 11.85
N TRP A 242 5.58 -1.53 13.14
CA TRP A 242 5.79 -2.71 13.99
C TRP A 242 4.49 -3.49 14.22
N ILE A 243 3.39 -2.79 14.53
CA ILE A 243 2.06 -3.39 14.72
C ILE A 243 1.57 -4.05 13.43
N MET A 244 1.74 -3.37 12.28
CA MET A 244 1.38 -3.90 10.96
C MET A 244 2.13 -5.21 10.67
N LEU A 245 3.45 -5.23 10.87
CA LEU A 245 4.28 -6.42 10.66
C LEU A 245 3.93 -7.53 11.64
N ALA A 246 3.73 -7.23 12.91
CA ALA A 246 3.36 -8.20 13.93
C ALA A 246 2.05 -8.91 13.56
N LEU A 247 1.01 -8.17 13.18
CA LEU A 247 -0.25 -8.76 12.72
C LEU A 247 -0.04 -9.63 11.48
N ALA A 248 0.74 -9.15 10.50
CA ALA A 248 1.01 -9.91 9.29
C ALA A 248 1.71 -11.25 9.58
N LEU A 249 2.71 -11.26 10.48
CA LEU A 249 3.41 -12.48 10.90
C LEU A 249 2.51 -13.42 11.70
N VAL A 250 1.68 -12.89 12.59
CA VAL A 250 0.67 -13.67 13.34
C VAL A 250 -0.29 -14.36 12.37
N LEU A 251 -0.81 -13.67 11.35
CA LEU A 251 -1.69 -14.25 10.35
C LEU A 251 -0.99 -15.33 9.53
N LEU A 252 0.28 -15.13 9.11
CA LEU A 252 1.05 -16.14 8.39
C LEU A 252 1.29 -17.40 9.23
N LEU A 253 1.64 -17.24 10.50
CA LEU A 253 1.79 -18.36 11.45
C LEU A 253 0.46 -19.08 11.68
N TRP A 254 -0.64 -18.34 11.82
CA TRP A 254 -1.98 -18.90 11.95
C TRP A 254 -2.35 -19.76 10.76
N TYR A 255 -2.10 -19.30 9.54
CA TYR A 255 -2.35 -20.09 8.33
C TYR A 255 -1.45 -21.31 8.20
N LYS A 256 -0.23 -21.25 8.71
CA LYS A 256 0.75 -22.32 8.60
C LYS A 256 0.61 -23.36 9.71
N LYS A 257 0.80 -22.95 10.94
CA LYS A 257 0.70 -23.78 12.17
C LYS A 257 0.43 -22.89 13.36
N LYS A 258 -0.81 -22.76 13.77
CA LYS A 258 -1.19 -21.93 14.92
C LYS A 258 -0.52 -22.28 16.25
N ILE A 259 -0.07 -23.54 16.40
CA ILE A 259 0.72 -23.95 17.58
C ILE A 259 2.06 -23.18 17.70
N LEU A 260 2.59 -22.63 16.60
CA LEU A 260 3.82 -21.85 16.60
C LEU A 260 3.62 -20.42 17.13
N LEU A 261 2.40 -19.96 17.31
CA LEU A 261 2.12 -18.61 17.82
C LEU A 261 2.67 -18.41 19.24
N LEU A 262 2.47 -19.37 20.14
CA LEU A 262 2.97 -19.28 21.50
C LEU A 262 4.50 -19.21 21.58
N PRO A 263 5.27 -20.14 20.96
CA PRO A 263 6.74 -20.03 20.99
C PRO A 263 7.24 -18.81 20.23
N ALA A 264 6.58 -18.37 19.16
CA ALA A 264 6.96 -17.14 18.47
C ALA A 264 6.72 -15.90 19.33
N ALA A 265 5.61 -15.85 20.07
CA ALA A 265 5.34 -14.75 21.00
C ALA A 265 6.37 -14.75 22.15
N ALA A 266 6.67 -15.91 22.74
CA ALA A 266 7.69 -16.03 23.79
C ALA A 266 9.07 -15.59 23.30
N LEU A 267 9.47 -16.01 22.08
CA LEU A 267 10.72 -15.59 21.44
C LEU A 267 10.74 -14.07 21.19
N GLY A 268 9.62 -13.51 20.70
CA GLY A 268 9.49 -12.06 20.46
C GLY A 268 9.62 -11.25 21.76
N ILE A 269 8.93 -11.69 22.84
CA ILE A 269 9.05 -11.06 24.16
C ILE A 269 10.48 -11.18 24.68
N GLY A 270 11.10 -12.36 24.59
CA GLY A 270 12.50 -12.56 25.02
C GLY A 270 13.48 -11.70 24.21
N ALA A 271 13.24 -11.53 22.89
CA ALA A 271 14.06 -10.68 22.05
C ALA A 271 13.98 -9.19 22.45
N LEU A 272 12.86 -8.72 23.00
CA LEU A 272 12.73 -7.33 23.48
C LEU A 272 13.78 -6.99 24.55
N PHE A 273 14.09 -7.93 25.43
CA PHE A 273 15.10 -7.72 26.49
C PHE A 273 16.54 -7.66 25.97
N LEU A 274 16.76 -8.07 24.71
CA LEU A 274 18.07 -7.99 24.04
C LEU A 274 18.23 -6.73 23.18
N LEU A 275 17.16 -5.94 23.01
CA LEU A 275 17.20 -4.70 22.25
C LEU A 275 17.85 -3.57 23.07
N PRO A 276 18.43 -2.55 22.40
CA PRO A 276 18.84 -1.31 23.05
C PRO A 276 17.70 -0.67 23.84
N GLU A 277 18.03 0.03 24.93
CA GLU A 277 17.07 0.67 25.83
C GLU A 277 16.08 1.60 25.09
N SER A 278 16.56 2.36 24.10
CA SER A 278 15.73 3.24 23.28
C SER A 278 14.60 2.49 22.52
N LEU A 279 14.91 1.28 22.01
CA LEU A 279 13.90 0.44 21.36
C LEU A 279 12.94 -0.17 22.39
N GLN A 280 13.46 -0.61 23.55
CA GLN A 280 12.63 -1.10 24.64
C GLN A 280 11.65 -0.03 25.12
N ALA A 281 12.14 1.19 25.40
CA ALA A 281 11.32 2.33 25.81
C ALA A 281 10.24 2.63 24.74
N ARG A 282 10.62 2.59 23.45
CA ARG A 282 9.67 2.80 22.35
C ARG A 282 8.60 1.71 22.26
N PHE A 283 8.93 0.44 22.53
CA PHE A 283 7.95 -0.63 22.64
C PHE A 283 7.01 -0.43 23.82
N LEU A 284 7.55 -0.12 24.99
CA LEU A 284 6.74 0.13 26.20
C LEU A 284 5.80 1.33 26.02
N SER A 285 6.24 2.37 25.28
CA SER A 285 5.40 3.52 24.95
C SER A 285 4.17 3.19 24.09
N MET A 286 4.07 1.98 23.51
CA MET A 286 2.86 1.54 22.81
C MET A 286 1.75 1.13 23.79
N LEU A 287 2.09 0.78 25.02
CA LEU A 287 1.15 0.40 26.08
C LEU A 287 0.72 1.60 26.92
N ASP A 288 1.41 2.73 26.80
CA ASP A 288 1.11 3.98 27.49
C ASP A 288 0.23 4.88 26.62
N PHE A 289 -1.08 4.86 26.89
CA PHE A 289 -2.06 5.70 26.22
C PHE A 289 -2.10 7.15 26.76
N SER A 290 -1.41 7.44 27.86
CA SER A 290 -1.32 8.78 28.44
C SER A 290 -0.24 9.64 27.80
N ASN A 291 0.66 9.05 26.99
CA ASN A 291 1.72 9.80 26.34
C ASN A 291 1.16 10.84 25.34
N ALA A 292 1.86 11.96 25.18
CA ALA A 292 1.43 13.09 24.35
C ALA A 292 1.06 12.71 22.90
N SER A 293 1.72 11.69 22.32
CA SER A 293 1.42 11.22 20.97
C SER A 293 0.10 10.44 20.87
N ALA A 294 -0.31 9.72 21.92
CA ALA A 294 -1.57 8.99 21.95
C ALA A 294 -2.72 9.92 22.35
N SER A 295 -2.54 10.70 23.40
CA SER A 295 -3.55 11.67 23.88
C SER A 295 -3.87 12.71 22.80
N GLY A 296 -2.86 13.26 22.10
CA GLY A 296 -3.05 14.18 21.00
C GLY A 296 -3.87 13.60 19.85
N ARG A 297 -3.74 12.30 19.55
CA ARG A 297 -4.61 11.64 18.54
C ARG A 297 -6.07 11.58 18.97
N PHE A 298 -6.36 11.29 20.24
CA PHE A 298 -7.74 11.27 20.74
C PHE A 298 -8.37 12.67 20.68
N VAL A 299 -7.61 13.73 21.03
CA VAL A 299 -8.06 15.12 20.87
C VAL A 299 -8.38 15.37 19.39
N LEU A 300 -7.42 15.12 18.48
CA LEU A 300 -7.59 15.33 17.05
C LEU A 300 -8.81 14.58 16.50
N TRP A 301 -9.01 13.31 16.88
CA TRP A 301 -10.14 12.52 16.40
C TRP A 301 -11.48 13.06 16.92
N SER A 302 -11.55 13.56 18.17
CA SER A 302 -12.76 14.17 18.70
C SER A 302 -13.12 15.46 17.95
N GLU A 303 -12.13 16.29 17.64
CA GLU A 303 -12.31 17.49 16.84
C GLU A 303 -12.70 17.18 15.39
N CYS A 304 -12.04 16.19 14.76
CA CYS A 304 -12.39 15.69 13.44
C CYS A 304 -13.81 15.10 13.36
N LEU A 305 -14.30 14.46 14.42
CA LEU A 305 -15.68 13.98 14.48
C LEU A 305 -16.67 15.15 14.56
N ALA A 306 -16.32 16.28 15.18
CA ALA A 306 -17.14 17.50 15.13
C ALA A 306 -17.21 18.05 13.70
N VAL A 307 -16.05 18.18 13.02
CA VAL A 307 -16.02 18.54 11.58
C VAL A 307 -16.90 17.60 10.76
N TRP A 308 -16.80 16.28 10.99
CA TRP A 308 -17.57 15.29 10.23
C TRP A 308 -19.08 15.44 10.44
N LYS A 309 -19.56 15.76 11.64
CA LYS A 309 -20.99 15.96 11.90
C LYS A 309 -21.61 17.05 11.01
N ASP A 310 -20.86 18.14 10.77
CA ASP A 310 -21.36 19.25 9.96
C ASP A 310 -21.16 19.03 8.45
N HIS A 311 -20.21 18.15 8.07
CA HIS A 311 -19.87 17.85 6.66
C HIS A 311 -20.13 16.40 6.25
N TRP A 312 -20.91 15.63 7.03
CA TRP A 312 -21.07 14.18 6.89
C TRP A 312 -21.53 13.70 5.52
N LEU A 313 -22.35 14.48 4.81
CA LEU A 313 -22.98 14.06 3.53
C LEU A 313 -21.99 14.15 2.36
N LEU A 314 -21.39 15.31 2.18
CA LEU A 314 -20.53 15.62 1.02
C LEU A 314 -19.04 15.54 1.34
N GLY A 315 -18.66 15.71 2.62
CA GLY A 315 -17.27 15.84 3.04
C GLY A 315 -16.71 17.24 2.75
N ILE A 316 -15.45 17.43 3.12
CA ILE A 316 -14.73 18.70 3.04
C ILE A 316 -13.85 18.83 1.77
N GLY A 317 -13.77 17.79 0.95
CA GLY A 317 -12.81 17.67 -0.14
C GLY A 317 -11.48 17.06 0.32
N LEU A 318 -10.68 16.63 -0.67
CA LEU A 318 -9.40 15.96 -0.45
C LEU A 318 -8.27 16.99 -0.24
N GLY A 319 -7.27 16.58 0.52
CA GLY A 319 -5.99 17.28 0.65
C GLY A 319 -5.85 18.12 1.89
N PRO A 320 -4.59 18.38 2.30
CA PRO A 320 -4.27 19.04 3.56
C PRO A 320 -4.82 20.47 3.63
N GLU A 321 -4.90 21.19 2.52
CA GLU A 321 -5.41 22.56 2.47
C GLU A 321 -6.93 22.60 2.78
N ASN A 322 -7.70 21.66 2.24
CA ASN A 322 -9.14 21.54 2.53
C ASN A 322 -9.37 21.06 3.96
N PHE A 323 -8.55 20.11 4.43
CA PHE A 323 -8.60 19.62 5.79
C PHE A 323 -8.32 20.77 6.80
N SER A 324 -7.19 21.48 6.64
CA SER A 324 -6.80 22.56 7.56
C SER A 324 -7.85 23.68 7.62
N ALA A 325 -8.42 24.07 6.48
CA ALA A 325 -9.45 25.09 6.42
C ALA A 325 -10.75 24.67 7.13
N ALA A 326 -11.19 23.42 6.94
CA ALA A 326 -12.39 22.91 7.59
C ALA A 326 -12.19 22.61 9.07
N TYR A 327 -10.99 22.20 9.47
CA TYR A 327 -10.64 21.85 10.84
C TYR A 327 -10.46 23.09 11.75
N ALA A 328 -9.92 24.19 11.23
CA ALA A 328 -9.55 25.36 12.02
C ALA A 328 -10.66 25.89 12.97
N PRO A 329 -11.97 25.94 12.59
CA PRO A 329 -13.03 26.36 13.48
C PRO A 329 -13.32 25.43 14.67
N TYR A 330 -12.86 24.17 14.60
CA TYR A 330 -13.13 23.12 15.60
C TYR A 330 -11.92 22.84 16.49
N ALA A 331 -10.76 23.43 16.20
CA ALA A 331 -9.55 23.29 16.97
C ALA A 331 -9.74 23.86 18.39
N THR A 332 -9.61 23.04 19.41
CA THR A 332 -9.76 23.44 20.81
C THR A 332 -8.54 24.16 21.38
N GLY A 333 -7.43 24.19 20.65
CA GLY A 333 -6.15 24.72 21.13
C GLY A 333 -5.38 23.77 22.06
N LEU A 334 -5.85 22.52 22.19
CA LEU A 334 -5.14 21.50 22.98
C LEU A 334 -3.98 20.84 22.22
N LEU A 335 -3.89 21.07 20.90
CA LEU A 335 -2.77 20.64 20.07
C LEU A 335 -1.87 21.84 19.79
N ASP A 336 -0.56 21.69 20.02
CA ASP A 336 0.45 22.75 19.80
C ASP A 336 0.78 22.98 18.31
N PHE A 337 0.11 22.26 17.40
CA PHE A 337 0.33 22.34 15.94
C PHE A 337 -0.97 22.19 15.17
N GLN A 338 -0.99 22.71 13.94
CA GLN A 338 -2.09 22.45 13.01
C GLN A 338 -1.85 21.15 12.26
N PRO A 339 -2.72 20.12 12.43
CA PRO A 339 -2.57 18.86 11.74
C PRO A 339 -2.92 19.00 10.26
N PRO A 340 -2.17 18.37 9.35
CA PRO A 340 -2.49 18.35 7.92
C PRO A 340 -3.56 17.32 7.53
N HIS A 341 -3.94 16.43 8.44
CA HIS A 341 -4.92 15.35 8.26
C HIS A 341 -5.34 14.74 9.62
N SER A 342 -6.35 13.90 9.62
CA SER A 342 -6.92 13.29 10.83
C SER A 342 -6.06 12.22 11.51
N ASN A 343 -4.89 11.87 10.98
CA ASN A 343 -4.06 10.73 11.44
C ASN A 343 -4.82 9.39 11.54
N MET A 344 -5.90 9.22 10.77
CA MET A 344 -6.64 7.96 10.67
C MET A 344 -7.16 7.79 9.24
N LEU A 345 -6.71 6.74 8.55
CA LEU A 345 -7.11 6.48 7.16
C LEU A 345 -8.65 6.47 6.99
N TYR A 346 -9.35 5.79 7.87
CA TYR A 346 -10.80 5.64 7.77
C TYR A 346 -11.52 6.97 7.95
N LEU A 347 -11.22 7.68 9.04
CA LEU A 347 -11.83 8.97 9.33
C LEU A 347 -11.52 9.99 8.22
N GLU A 348 -10.29 9.99 7.71
CA GLU A 348 -9.87 10.87 6.61
C GLU A 348 -10.71 10.64 5.34
N MET A 349 -10.98 9.37 4.99
CA MET A 349 -11.81 9.07 3.81
C MET A 349 -13.25 9.55 3.99
N PHE A 350 -13.84 9.38 5.18
CA PHE A 350 -15.17 9.90 5.48
C PHE A 350 -15.21 11.43 5.54
N LEU A 351 -14.23 12.06 6.16
CA LEU A 351 -14.11 13.53 6.20
C LEU A 351 -14.00 14.11 4.80
N SER A 352 -13.09 13.58 3.99
CA SER A 352 -12.79 14.13 2.67
C SER A 352 -13.90 13.92 1.66
N THR A 353 -14.58 12.74 1.68
CA THR A 353 -15.50 12.33 0.60
C THR A 353 -16.95 12.13 1.07
N GLY A 354 -17.24 12.46 2.33
CA GLY A 354 -18.55 12.25 2.94
C GLY A 354 -18.93 10.78 3.08
N ILE A 355 -20.18 10.53 3.51
CA ILE A 355 -20.66 9.18 3.80
C ILE A 355 -20.63 8.25 2.57
N VAL A 356 -20.99 8.78 1.39
CA VAL A 356 -21.05 7.97 0.15
C VAL A 356 -19.64 7.53 -0.25
N GLY A 357 -18.67 8.45 -0.31
CA GLY A 357 -17.28 8.12 -0.65
C GLY A 357 -16.64 7.22 0.40
N GLY A 358 -16.87 7.48 1.70
CA GLY A 358 -16.39 6.64 2.79
C GLY A 358 -16.92 5.20 2.74
N LEU A 359 -18.21 5.01 2.41
CA LEU A 359 -18.78 3.66 2.25
C LEU A 359 -18.23 2.94 1.00
N LEU A 360 -18.04 3.67 -0.11
CA LEU A 360 -17.41 3.11 -1.31
C LEU A 360 -15.95 2.73 -1.04
N PHE A 361 -15.21 3.57 -0.29
CA PHE A 361 -13.88 3.24 0.19
C PHE A 361 -13.89 1.94 1.02
N CYS A 362 -14.73 1.83 2.05
CA CYS A 362 -14.88 0.61 2.83
C CYS A 362 -15.22 -0.60 1.96
N GLY A 363 -16.10 -0.42 0.96
CA GLY A 363 -16.54 -1.46 0.05
C GLY A 363 -15.39 -2.11 -0.73
N PHE A 364 -14.51 -1.34 -1.35
CA PHE A 364 -13.37 -1.92 -2.07
C PHE A 364 -12.23 -2.33 -1.13
N PHE A 365 -11.95 -1.51 -0.10
CA PHE A 365 -10.84 -1.73 0.82
C PHE A 365 -10.99 -3.03 1.61
N PHE A 366 -12.19 -3.31 2.13
CA PHE A 366 -12.48 -4.56 2.82
C PHE A 366 -12.97 -5.67 1.88
N GLY A 367 -13.56 -5.32 0.74
CA GLY A 367 -14.02 -6.26 -0.28
C GLY A 367 -12.91 -7.15 -0.84
N ILE A 368 -11.66 -6.64 -0.88
CA ILE A 368 -10.50 -7.42 -1.35
C ILE A 368 -10.21 -8.63 -0.45
N PHE A 369 -10.44 -8.52 0.86
CA PHE A 369 -10.24 -9.64 1.78
C PHE A 369 -11.24 -10.77 1.53
N VAL A 370 -12.48 -10.42 1.16
CA VAL A 370 -13.50 -11.41 0.78
C VAL A 370 -13.08 -12.14 -0.49
N ARG A 371 -12.57 -11.41 -1.51
CA ARG A 371 -12.06 -12.00 -2.75
C ARG A 371 -10.87 -12.94 -2.47
N LEU A 372 -9.86 -12.47 -1.75
CA LEU A 372 -8.68 -13.27 -1.39
C LEU A 372 -9.04 -14.51 -0.55
N ARG A 373 -9.98 -14.38 0.41
CA ARG A 373 -10.45 -15.51 1.22
C ARG A 373 -11.15 -16.57 0.35
N ARG A 374 -11.93 -16.15 -0.64
CA ARG A 374 -12.54 -17.06 -1.63
C ARG A 374 -11.46 -17.77 -2.45
N ALA A 375 -10.46 -17.02 -2.93
CA ALA A 375 -9.32 -17.59 -3.67
C ALA A 375 -8.53 -18.62 -2.84
N VAL A 376 -8.32 -18.37 -1.53
CA VAL A 376 -7.68 -19.34 -0.63
C VAL A 376 -8.51 -20.61 -0.50
N ARG A 377 -9.86 -20.48 -0.41
CA ARG A 377 -10.75 -21.63 -0.26
C ARG A 377 -10.89 -22.46 -1.54
N ALA A 378 -10.84 -21.80 -2.71
CA ALA A 378 -10.97 -22.47 -4.01
C ALA A 378 -9.73 -23.31 -4.36
N ARG A 379 -8.56 -23.00 -3.79
CA ARG A 379 -7.31 -23.72 -4.08
C ARG A 379 -7.15 -24.95 -3.19
N PRO A 380 -7.08 -26.18 -3.75
CA PRO A 380 -6.99 -27.41 -2.96
C PRO A 380 -5.62 -27.54 -2.28
N GLU A 381 -4.54 -27.19 -2.97
CA GLU A 381 -3.17 -27.35 -2.46
C GLU A 381 -2.76 -26.23 -1.51
N LYS A 382 -2.19 -26.60 -0.35
CA LYS A 382 -1.68 -25.64 0.63
C LYS A 382 -0.64 -24.68 0.04
N ARG A 383 0.20 -25.17 -0.88
CA ARG A 383 1.25 -24.37 -1.51
C ARG A 383 0.68 -23.26 -2.40
N ASP A 384 -0.47 -23.49 -3.03
CA ASP A 384 -1.10 -22.51 -3.92
C ASP A 384 -1.85 -21.41 -3.18
N ARG A 385 -2.16 -21.64 -1.90
CA ARG A 385 -2.80 -20.67 -1.01
C ARG A 385 -1.84 -19.59 -0.50
N TRP A 386 -0.52 -19.82 -0.55
CA TRP A 386 0.45 -18.97 0.11
C TRP A 386 0.53 -17.55 -0.45
N GLU A 387 0.37 -17.39 -1.77
CA GLU A 387 0.36 -16.05 -2.40
C GLU A 387 -0.82 -15.20 -1.87
N ALA A 388 -2.02 -15.78 -1.86
CA ALA A 388 -3.20 -15.10 -1.32
C ALA A 388 -3.09 -14.84 0.19
N GLN A 389 -2.53 -15.78 0.96
CA GLN A 389 -2.31 -15.62 2.40
C GLN A 389 -1.29 -14.52 2.72
N ALA A 390 -0.20 -14.41 1.92
CA ALA A 390 0.77 -13.34 2.06
C ALA A 390 0.15 -11.96 1.79
N LEU A 391 -0.67 -11.85 0.75
CA LEU A 391 -1.39 -10.61 0.44
C LEU A 391 -2.43 -10.27 1.51
N ILE A 392 -3.18 -11.26 2.03
CA ILE A 392 -4.09 -11.04 3.17
C ILE A 392 -3.30 -10.50 4.36
N ALA A 393 -2.15 -11.09 4.69
CA ALA A 393 -1.34 -10.68 5.83
C ALA A 393 -0.82 -9.24 5.66
N ALA A 394 -0.25 -8.91 4.50
CA ALA A 394 0.27 -7.58 4.19
C ALA A 394 -0.84 -6.50 4.23
N LEU A 395 -1.96 -6.75 3.55
CA LEU A 395 -3.09 -5.81 3.49
C LEU A 395 -3.82 -5.70 4.83
N ALA A 396 -3.91 -6.79 5.62
CA ALA A 396 -4.48 -6.73 6.98
C ALA A 396 -3.59 -5.92 7.93
N GLY A 397 -2.26 -6.04 7.80
CA GLY A 397 -1.33 -5.16 8.49
C GLY A 397 -1.61 -3.69 8.14
N ALA A 398 -1.73 -3.35 6.84
CA ALA A 398 -2.06 -2.00 6.39
C ALA A 398 -3.43 -1.54 6.90
N ALA A 399 -4.44 -2.43 6.93
CA ALA A 399 -5.75 -2.11 7.49
C ALA A 399 -5.68 -1.76 8.98
N LEU A 400 -4.90 -2.51 9.76
CA LEU A 400 -4.69 -2.19 11.17
C LEU A 400 -3.90 -0.89 11.35
N GLY A 401 -2.83 -0.69 10.56
CA GLY A 401 -2.03 0.53 10.57
C GLY A 401 -2.81 1.78 10.20
N GLY A 402 -3.84 1.65 9.37
CA GLY A 402 -4.73 2.74 9.00
C GLY A 402 -5.63 3.26 10.13
N ILE A 403 -5.68 2.58 11.30
CA ILE A 403 -6.40 3.09 12.48
C ILE A 403 -5.62 4.24 13.14
N PRO A 404 -4.36 4.06 13.56
CA PRO A 404 -3.60 5.14 14.20
C PRO A 404 -2.89 6.06 13.20
N GLU A 405 -2.94 5.79 11.88
CA GLU A 405 -2.17 6.56 10.89
C GLU A 405 -2.94 6.72 9.58
N TYR A 406 -2.78 7.87 8.91
CA TYR A 406 -3.26 8.06 7.54
C TYR A 406 -2.20 7.55 6.56
N ILE A 407 -2.06 6.23 6.43
CA ILE A 407 -1.03 5.55 5.62
C ILE A 407 -1.00 5.96 4.13
N TRP A 408 -2.07 6.57 3.61
CA TRP A 408 -2.14 7.05 2.23
C TRP A 408 -1.81 8.53 2.06
N PHE A 409 -1.46 9.22 3.15
CA PHE A 409 -1.02 10.61 3.08
C PHE A 409 0.23 10.78 2.19
N TYR A 410 1.14 9.80 2.26
CA TYR A 410 2.33 9.77 1.42
C TYR A 410 2.07 9.01 0.11
N PRO A 411 2.06 9.69 -1.07
CA PRO A 411 1.60 9.09 -2.32
C PRO A 411 2.32 7.81 -2.73
N ARG A 412 3.62 7.65 -2.43
CA ARG A 412 4.35 6.42 -2.76
C ARG A 412 3.84 5.20 -1.99
N ILE A 413 3.36 5.39 -0.76
CA ILE A 413 2.74 4.31 0.02
C ILE A 413 1.35 3.97 -0.54
N LEU A 414 0.54 4.98 -0.91
CA LEU A 414 -0.72 4.77 -1.63
C LEU A 414 -0.50 3.99 -2.93
N PHE A 415 0.49 4.36 -3.74
CA PHE A 415 0.80 3.70 -5.01
C PHE A 415 1.25 2.26 -4.80
N PHE A 416 2.09 2.01 -3.79
CA PHE A 416 2.52 0.66 -3.43
C PHE A 416 1.35 -0.18 -2.93
N TRP A 417 0.50 0.36 -2.05
CA TRP A 417 -0.71 -0.32 -1.59
C TRP A 417 -1.63 -0.68 -2.78
N CYS A 418 -1.83 0.26 -3.71
CA CYS A 418 -2.63 0.02 -4.92
C CYS A 418 -2.02 -1.07 -5.82
N ALA A 419 -0.69 -1.13 -5.95
CA ALA A 419 -0.04 -2.22 -6.67
C ALA A 419 -0.30 -3.58 -5.99
N LEU A 420 -0.26 -3.65 -4.66
CA LEU A 420 -0.64 -4.85 -3.90
C LEU A 420 -2.12 -5.21 -4.06
N PHE A 421 -3.01 -4.20 -4.09
CA PHE A 421 -4.42 -4.39 -4.38
C PHE A 421 -4.63 -4.99 -5.78
N GLY A 422 -3.93 -4.48 -6.79
CA GLY A 422 -3.92 -5.05 -8.14
C GLY A 422 -3.40 -6.49 -8.18
N MET A 423 -2.35 -6.81 -7.43
CA MET A 423 -1.85 -8.17 -7.28
C MET A 423 -2.90 -9.08 -6.62
N ALA A 424 -3.62 -8.57 -5.62
CA ALA A 424 -4.69 -9.30 -4.95
C ALA A 424 -5.87 -9.60 -5.90
N LEU A 425 -6.21 -8.67 -6.79
CA LEU A 425 -7.18 -8.91 -7.86
C LEU A 425 -6.69 -10.01 -8.81
N ALA A 426 -5.42 -9.93 -9.28
CA ALA A 426 -4.84 -10.97 -10.16
C ALA A 426 -4.86 -12.36 -9.53
N VAL A 427 -4.55 -12.46 -8.23
CA VAL A 427 -4.62 -13.73 -7.48
C VAL A 427 -6.05 -14.22 -7.34
N SER A 428 -7.02 -13.31 -7.18
CA SER A 428 -8.44 -13.68 -6.97
C SER A 428 -9.12 -14.20 -8.23
N ASP A 429 -8.64 -13.79 -9.39
CA ASP A 429 -9.22 -14.16 -10.70
C ASP A 429 -8.60 -15.44 -11.30
N ASP A 430 -7.55 -15.98 -10.67
CA ASP A 430 -6.84 -17.19 -11.08
C ASP A 430 -7.54 -18.45 -10.50
N ASN A 431 -8.86 -18.58 -10.75
CA ASN A 431 -9.70 -19.71 -10.30
C ASN A 431 -10.24 -20.49 -11.47
#